data_aeed7a86d5bb11b57ba97f55b4b6d842
#
_entry.id   aeed7a86d5bb11b57ba97f55b4b6d842
#
_cell.length_a   1.000
_cell.length_b   1.000
_cell.length_c   1.000
_cell.angle_alpha   90.00
_cell.angle_beta   90.00
_cell.angle_gamma   90.00
#
_symmetry.space_group_name_H-M   'P 1'
#
loop_
_entity.id
_entity.type
_entity.pdbx_description
1 polymer ?
#
loop_
_entity_poly.entity_id
_entity_poly.type
_entity_poly.pdbx_seq_one_letter_code
_entity_poly.pdbx_strand_id
1 'polypeptide(L)'
;MNKPAIIIAIILLVGININAQELTCADFRTGTFYIPTSDEMKKYTITSNDSISKISTPRDITINKYIVIREENSQIEWIKGVDIGNPEYEILEWIDDCTYRLTYDESKGALSEEKKWINENNGIVITKSRIDGKCMFYDAIMTTNDGRKISQKGIICAE
;
A
#
# COMPACT_ATOMS: atom_id res chain seq x y z
N MET A 1 -28.23 -27.47 -61.20
CA MET A 1 -28.78 -26.68 -60.10
C MET A 1 -27.93 -26.90 -58.87
N ASN A 2 -27.00 -25.97 -58.63
CA ASN A 2 -26.08 -26.04 -57.50
C ASN A 2 -26.66 -25.22 -56.34
N LYS A 3 -26.95 -25.87 -55.19
CA LYS A 3 -27.37 -25.21 -53.98
C LYS A 3 -26.12 -24.70 -53.20
N PRO A 4 -26.03 -23.42 -52.81
CA PRO A 4 -24.98 -22.98 -51.96
C PRO A 4 -25.25 -23.43 -50.51
N ALA A 5 -24.25 -24.10 -49.92
CA ALA A 5 -24.25 -24.42 -48.51
C ALA A 5 -23.92 -23.14 -47.68
N ILE A 6 -24.86 -22.68 -46.90
CA ILE A 6 -24.67 -21.58 -45.96
C ILE A 6 -23.95 -22.15 -44.74
N ILE A 7 -22.69 -21.85 -44.59
CA ILE A 7 -21.92 -22.14 -43.35
C ILE A 7 -22.22 -21.02 -42.34
N ILE A 8 -23.06 -21.32 -41.38
CA ILE A 8 -23.29 -20.42 -40.23
C ILE A 8 -22.11 -20.60 -39.26
N ALA A 9 -21.17 -19.65 -39.29
CA ALA A 9 -20.12 -19.56 -38.29
C ALA A 9 -20.73 -19.02 -36.95
N ILE A 10 -21.03 -19.93 -36.03
CA ILE A 10 -21.39 -19.57 -34.68
C ILE A 10 -20.10 -19.09 -33.95
N ILE A 11 -19.93 -17.78 -33.90
CA ILE A 11 -18.90 -17.16 -33.05
C ILE A 11 -19.37 -17.32 -31.63
N LEU A 12 -18.83 -18.31 -30.90
CA LEU A 12 -18.94 -18.43 -29.46
C LEU A 12 -18.20 -17.23 -28.84
N LEU A 13 -18.97 -16.19 -28.50
CA LEU A 13 -18.53 -15.12 -27.62
C LEU A 13 -18.35 -15.72 -26.22
N VAL A 14 -17.19 -16.31 -25.97
CA VAL A 14 -16.75 -16.62 -24.62
C VAL A 14 -16.47 -15.26 -23.97
N GLY A 15 -17.45 -14.77 -23.22
CA GLY A 15 -17.28 -13.60 -22.36
C GLY A 15 -16.20 -13.93 -21.34
N ILE A 16 -14.98 -13.46 -21.57
CA ILE A 16 -13.93 -13.49 -20.57
C ILE A 16 -14.35 -12.45 -19.53
N ASN A 17 -15.02 -12.91 -18.48
CA ASN A 17 -15.16 -12.12 -17.28
C ASN A 17 -13.76 -11.98 -16.68
N ILE A 18 -13.05 -10.91 -17.04
CA ILE A 18 -11.84 -10.48 -16.34
C ILE A 18 -12.36 -9.93 -15.00
N ASN A 19 -12.57 -10.81 -14.05
CA ASN A 19 -12.69 -10.40 -12.67
C ASN A 19 -11.31 -9.83 -12.32
N ALA A 20 -11.21 -8.51 -12.19
CA ALA A 20 -10.04 -7.91 -11.57
C ALA A 20 -9.97 -8.53 -10.17
N GLN A 21 -8.95 -9.35 -9.94
CA GLN A 21 -8.74 -9.99 -8.65
C GLN A 21 -8.57 -8.88 -7.62
N GLU A 22 -9.44 -8.85 -6.62
CA GLU A 22 -9.28 -7.93 -5.51
C GLU A 22 -7.98 -8.27 -4.76
N LEU A 23 -7.19 -7.25 -4.48
CA LEU A 23 -5.96 -7.42 -3.70
C LEU A 23 -6.31 -7.88 -2.28
N THR A 24 -5.45 -8.71 -1.75
CA THR A 24 -5.52 -9.26 -0.38
C THR A 24 -4.35 -8.76 0.44
N CYS A 25 -4.30 -9.07 1.73
CA CYS A 25 -3.15 -8.73 2.57
C CYS A 25 -1.85 -9.37 2.08
N ALA A 26 -1.92 -10.56 1.47
CA ALA A 26 -0.75 -11.23 0.93
C ALA A 26 -0.06 -10.42 -0.18
N ASP A 27 -0.84 -9.67 -0.96
CA ASP A 27 -0.32 -8.83 -2.04
C ASP A 27 0.43 -7.59 -1.53
N PHE A 28 0.32 -7.28 -0.23
CA PHE A 28 1.04 -6.19 0.43
C PHE A 28 2.25 -6.65 1.23
N ARG A 29 2.62 -7.94 1.20
CA ARG A 29 3.77 -8.46 1.94
C ARG A 29 5.10 -8.20 1.24
N THR A 30 5.12 -8.29 -0.08
CA THR A 30 6.33 -8.07 -0.89
C THR A 30 5.99 -7.30 -2.15
N GLY A 31 6.91 -6.47 -2.62
CA GLY A 31 6.73 -5.69 -3.85
C GLY A 31 7.08 -4.23 -3.70
N THR A 32 6.69 -3.45 -4.70
CA THR A 32 6.86 -2.01 -4.71
C THR A 32 5.51 -1.34 -4.50
N PHE A 33 5.49 -0.44 -3.53
CA PHE A 33 4.31 0.29 -3.12
C PHE A 33 4.61 1.78 -3.07
N TYR A 34 3.58 2.58 -2.91
CA TYR A 34 3.75 3.98 -2.61
C TYR A 34 2.81 4.43 -1.48
N ILE A 35 3.29 5.38 -0.68
CA ILE A 35 2.50 6.08 0.32
C ILE A 35 2.25 7.48 -0.22
N PRO A 36 0.99 7.84 -0.55
CA PRO A 36 0.67 9.21 -0.98
C PRO A 36 0.93 10.17 0.18
N THR A 37 1.54 11.32 -0.12
CA THR A 37 1.74 12.37 0.88
C THR A 37 0.40 12.96 1.33
N SER A 38 0.38 13.68 2.45
CA SER A 38 -0.84 14.27 3.00
C SER A 38 -1.58 15.17 2.01
N ASP A 39 -0.87 15.85 1.09
CA ASP A 39 -1.47 16.64 0.03
C ASP A 39 -2.10 15.77 -1.07
N GLU A 40 -1.54 14.60 -1.31
CA GLU A 40 -2.10 13.59 -2.18
C GLU A 40 -3.35 12.94 -1.58
N MET A 41 -3.36 12.68 -0.27
CA MET A 41 -4.53 12.14 0.42
C MET A 41 -5.77 13.02 0.25
N LYS A 42 -5.60 14.33 0.14
CA LYS A 42 -6.70 15.28 -0.13
C LYS A 42 -7.32 15.09 -1.52
N LYS A 43 -6.62 14.47 -2.46
CA LYS A 43 -7.10 14.17 -3.81
C LYS A 43 -7.97 12.91 -3.87
N TYR A 44 -7.94 12.08 -2.83
CA TYR A 44 -8.82 10.93 -2.69
C TYR A 44 -10.09 11.37 -1.96
N THR A 45 -11.16 11.56 -2.70
CA THR A 45 -12.46 11.87 -2.10
C THR A 45 -13.07 10.58 -1.56
N ILE A 46 -13.32 10.53 -0.26
CA ILE A 46 -14.12 9.47 0.33
C ILE A 46 -15.57 9.79 -0.03
N THR A 47 -16.21 8.93 -0.83
CA THR A 47 -17.64 9.04 -1.09
C THR A 47 -18.42 8.59 0.13
N SER A 48 -19.71 8.94 0.20
CA SER A 48 -20.61 8.61 1.31
C SER A 48 -20.73 7.11 1.62
N ASN A 49 -20.14 6.24 0.80
CA ASN A 49 -20.14 4.78 0.95
C ASN A 49 -18.77 4.21 1.34
N ASP A 50 -17.88 5.01 1.89
CA ASP A 50 -16.48 4.60 2.22
C ASP A 50 -15.64 4.10 1.03
N SER A 51 -16.11 4.21 -0.19
CA SER A 51 -15.33 3.90 -1.38
C SER A 51 -14.54 5.13 -1.85
N ILE A 52 -13.30 4.89 -2.26
CA ILE A 52 -12.48 5.94 -2.86
C ILE A 52 -12.91 6.13 -4.30
N SER A 53 -13.49 7.28 -4.59
CA SER A 53 -13.62 7.71 -5.97
C SER A 53 -12.25 8.07 -6.48
N LYS A 54 -11.78 7.36 -7.51
CA LYS A 54 -10.57 7.72 -8.22
C LYS A 54 -10.76 9.12 -8.80
N ILE A 55 -10.15 10.11 -8.20
CA ILE A 55 -10.03 11.42 -8.85
C ILE A 55 -9.14 11.18 -10.06
N SER A 56 -9.66 11.41 -11.25
CA SER A 56 -8.85 11.45 -12.46
C SER A 56 -7.84 12.57 -12.30
N THR A 57 -6.63 12.24 -11.87
CA THR A 57 -5.51 13.18 -11.91
C THR A 57 -5.24 13.51 -13.36
N PRO A 58 -5.12 14.81 -13.73
CA PRO A 58 -4.55 15.17 -15.01
C PRO A 58 -3.22 14.44 -15.18
N ARG A 59 -2.94 13.93 -16.38
CA ARG A 59 -1.78 13.06 -16.67
C ARG A 59 -0.40 13.66 -16.36
N ASP A 60 -0.34 14.95 -16.05
CA ASP A 60 0.90 15.74 -15.91
C ASP A 60 1.22 16.18 -14.48
N ILE A 61 0.49 15.70 -13.47
CA ILE A 61 0.81 16.04 -12.09
C ILE A 61 1.75 14.96 -11.55
N THR A 62 3.00 15.32 -11.31
CA THR A 62 3.94 14.52 -10.54
C THR A 62 3.39 14.37 -9.12
N ILE A 63 2.91 13.18 -8.81
CA ILE A 63 2.39 12.85 -7.49
C ILE A 63 3.57 12.72 -6.54
N ASN A 64 3.66 13.60 -5.55
CA ASN A 64 4.61 13.42 -4.46
C ASN A 64 4.19 12.19 -3.65
N LYS A 65 4.97 11.16 -3.72
CA LYS A 65 4.71 9.89 -3.04
C LYS A 65 6.01 9.36 -2.44
N TYR A 66 5.90 8.72 -1.30
CA TYR A 66 6.98 7.90 -0.79
C TYR A 66 6.95 6.57 -1.51
N ILE A 67 8.09 6.07 -1.92
CA ILE A 67 8.20 4.74 -2.53
C ILE A 67 8.65 3.78 -1.45
N VAL A 68 7.92 2.68 -1.31
CA VAL A 68 8.21 1.60 -0.36
C VAL A 68 8.56 0.35 -1.15
N ILE A 69 9.76 -0.14 -0.97
CA ILE A 69 10.20 -1.44 -1.51
C ILE A 69 10.19 -2.41 -0.34
N ARG A 70 9.31 -3.41 -0.40
CA ARG A 70 9.08 -4.34 0.70
C ARG A 70 9.54 -5.74 0.33
N GLU A 71 10.30 -6.33 1.21
CA GLU A 71 10.62 -7.76 1.28
C GLU A 71 9.83 -8.41 2.43
N GLU A 72 9.97 -9.72 2.61
CA GLU A 72 9.16 -10.47 3.57
C GLU A 72 9.19 -9.89 5.00
N ASN A 73 10.37 -9.51 5.48
CA ASN A 73 10.57 -9.02 6.86
C ASN A 73 11.27 -7.66 6.93
N SER A 74 11.35 -6.94 5.82
CA SER A 74 11.97 -5.62 5.78
C SER A 74 11.34 -4.73 4.72
N GLN A 75 11.49 -3.43 4.88
CA GLN A 75 11.17 -2.48 3.83
C GLN A 75 12.16 -1.33 3.79
N ILE A 76 12.23 -0.71 2.63
CA ILE A 76 13.01 0.50 2.38
C ILE A 76 12.02 1.57 1.93
N GLU A 77 11.99 2.70 2.62
CA GLU A 77 11.14 3.83 2.26
C GLU A 77 11.97 4.98 1.69
N TRP A 78 11.62 5.42 0.49
CA TRP A 78 12.23 6.53 -0.21
C TRP A 78 11.30 7.74 -0.23
N ILE A 79 11.63 8.77 0.54
CA ILE A 79 10.77 9.96 0.70
C ILE A 79 10.76 10.85 -0.56
N LYS A 80 11.86 10.86 -1.32
CA LYS A 80 12.04 11.73 -2.49
C LYS A 80 12.08 11.00 -3.83
N GLY A 81 11.80 9.70 -3.82
CA GLY A 81 11.94 8.81 -4.97
C GLY A 81 13.16 7.90 -4.84
N VAL A 82 13.13 6.77 -5.54
CA VAL A 82 14.17 5.74 -5.47
C VAL A 82 15.54 6.34 -5.82
N ASP A 83 16.54 6.02 -5.01
CA ASP A 83 17.94 6.49 -5.11
C ASP A 83 18.13 8.00 -4.95
N ILE A 84 17.11 8.73 -4.47
CA ILE A 84 17.21 10.17 -4.20
C ILE A 84 17.21 10.43 -2.69
N GLY A 85 18.35 10.81 -2.16
CA GLY A 85 18.54 11.08 -0.73
C GLY A 85 18.85 9.82 0.06
N ASN A 86 18.57 9.85 1.36
CA ASN A 86 18.79 8.72 2.25
C ASN A 86 17.46 7.99 2.47
N PRO A 87 17.40 6.68 2.20
CA PRO A 87 16.22 5.90 2.49
C PRO A 87 16.08 5.65 3.99
N GLU A 88 14.90 5.29 4.39
CA GLU A 88 14.61 4.71 5.69
C GLU A 88 14.59 3.20 5.58
N TYR A 89 15.26 2.53 6.51
CA TYR A 89 15.30 1.07 6.58
C TYR A 89 14.48 0.61 7.77
N GLU A 90 13.58 -0.33 7.53
CA GLU A 90 12.62 -0.77 8.52
C GLU A 90 12.55 -2.29 8.55
N ILE A 91 12.31 -2.83 9.73
CA ILE A 91 12.10 -4.25 9.99
C ILE A 91 10.61 -4.47 10.18
N LEU A 92 10.07 -5.50 9.53
CA LEU A 92 8.67 -5.90 9.63
C LEU A 92 8.57 -7.23 10.36
N GLU A 93 7.80 -7.26 11.43
CA GLU A 93 7.42 -8.47 12.14
C GLU A 93 5.92 -8.72 11.92
N TRP A 94 5.59 -9.71 11.10
CA TRP A 94 4.20 -10.07 10.83
C TRP A 94 3.57 -10.75 12.06
N ILE A 95 2.50 -10.14 12.59
CA ILE A 95 1.72 -10.64 13.71
C ILE A 95 0.63 -11.58 13.22
N ASP A 96 0.00 -11.22 12.11
CA ASP A 96 -0.96 -12.02 11.37
C ASP A 96 -0.91 -11.69 9.87
N ASP A 97 -1.88 -12.16 9.09
CA ASP A 97 -1.89 -11.96 7.63
C ASP A 97 -1.99 -10.49 7.21
N CYS A 98 -2.58 -9.66 8.05
CA CYS A 98 -2.90 -8.26 7.75
C CYS A 98 -2.35 -7.25 8.78
N THR A 99 -1.58 -7.73 9.76
CA THR A 99 -1.05 -6.93 10.86
C THR A 99 0.45 -7.18 10.98
N TYR A 100 1.22 -6.13 11.05
CA TYR A 100 2.66 -6.22 11.29
C TYR A 100 3.13 -5.11 12.24
N ARG A 101 4.23 -5.39 12.93
CA ARG A 101 4.99 -4.40 13.69
C ARG A 101 6.10 -3.87 12.81
N LEU A 102 6.31 -2.57 12.86
CA LEU A 102 7.37 -1.86 12.17
C LEU A 102 8.31 -1.25 13.19
N THR A 103 9.61 -1.49 13.03
CA THR A 103 10.71 -0.85 13.76
C THR A 103 11.76 -0.37 12.79
N TYR A 104 12.59 0.61 13.18
CA TYR A 104 13.68 1.09 12.35
C TYR A 104 14.93 0.23 12.51
N ASP A 105 15.61 -0.07 11.40
CA ASP A 105 16.80 -0.93 11.38
C ASP A 105 18.06 -0.12 11.74
N GLU A 106 18.51 -0.25 12.99
CA GLU A 106 19.73 0.42 13.50
C GLU A 106 21.01 -0.09 12.84
N SER A 107 21.01 -1.28 12.24
CA SER A 107 22.17 -1.84 11.57
C SER A 107 22.52 -1.12 10.25
N LYS A 108 21.58 -0.39 9.70
CA LYS A 108 21.71 0.33 8.42
C LYS A 108 22.17 1.77 8.57
N GLY A 109 22.21 2.30 9.79
CA GLY A 109 22.65 3.66 10.05
C GLY A 109 22.19 4.21 11.38
N ALA A 110 22.70 5.40 11.73
CA ALA A 110 22.29 6.06 12.96
C ALA A 110 20.84 6.55 12.86
N LEU A 111 20.04 6.17 13.83
CA LEU A 111 18.66 6.62 13.94
C LEU A 111 18.56 8.01 14.58
N SER A 112 17.54 8.77 14.17
CA SER A 112 17.14 9.98 14.91
C SER A 112 16.60 9.61 16.30
N GLU A 113 16.57 10.58 17.22
CA GLU A 113 16.02 10.35 18.56
C GLU A 113 14.56 9.91 18.53
N GLU A 114 13.78 10.41 17.58
CA GLU A 114 12.39 10.00 17.39
C GLU A 114 12.29 8.52 17.00
N LYS A 115 13.11 8.05 16.06
CA LYS A 115 13.12 6.66 15.61
C LYS A 115 13.61 5.71 16.71
N LYS A 116 14.63 6.11 17.46
CA LYS A 116 15.07 5.37 18.65
C LYS A 116 13.93 5.24 19.66
N TRP A 117 13.27 6.36 19.94
CA TRP A 117 12.13 6.35 20.86
C TRP A 117 11.00 5.45 20.38
N ILE A 118 10.71 5.39 19.08
CA ILE A 118 9.73 4.46 18.51
C ILE A 118 10.18 3.01 18.75
N ASN A 119 11.44 2.68 18.49
CA ASN A 119 11.97 1.33 18.74
C ASN A 119 11.92 0.96 20.23
N GLU A 120 12.28 1.87 21.13
CA GLU A 120 12.23 1.69 22.59
C GLU A 120 10.80 1.46 23.11
N ASN A 121 9.80 1.96 22.39
CA ASN A 121 8.39 1.74 22.68
C ASN A 121 7.78 0.60 21.86
N ASN A 122 8.61 -0.37 21.46
CA ASN A 122 8.20 -1.58 20.79
C ASN A 122 7.62 -1.37 19.37
N GLY A 123 7.99 -0.27 18.73
CA GLY A 123 7.62 0.03 17.34
C GLY A 123 6.17 0.44 17.13
N ILE A 124 5.77 0.45 15.87
CA ILE A 124 4.44 0.83 15.42
C ILE A 124 3.72 -0.42 14.92
N VAL A 125 2.55 -0.72 15.43
CA VAL A 125 1.70 -1.81 14.92
C VAL A 125 0.79 -1.25 13.85
N ILE A 126 0.90 -1.82 12.65
CA ILE A 126 0.11 -1.49 11.47
C ILE A 126 -0.95 -2.56 11.28
N THR A 127 -2.21 -2.18 11.30
CA THR A 127 -3.34 -3.10 11.11
C THR A 127 -4.19 -2.63 9.95
N LYS A 128 -4.45 -3.51 8.99
CA LYS A 128 -5.35 -3.22 7.86
C LYS A 128 -6.74 -2.86 8.37
N SER A 129 -7.29 -1.77 7.91
CA SER A 129 -8.71 -1.43 8.10
C SER A 129 -9.55 -1.90 6.91
N ARG A 130 -9.08 -1.65 5.67
CA ARG A 130 -9.71 -2.16 4.44
C ARG A 130 -8.72 -2.18 3.28
N ILE A 131 -9.08 -2.88 2.21
CA ILE A 131 -8.45 -2.76 0.89
C ILE A 131 -9.51 -2.20 -0.07
N ASP A 132 -9.11 -1.25 -0.92
CA ASP A 132 -9.97 -0.64 -1.92
C ASP A 132 -9.15 -0.39 -3.19
N GLY A 133 -9.48 -1.09 -4.27
CA GLY A 133 -8.70 -1.11 -5.48
C GLY A 133 -7.25 -1.56 -5.24
N LYS A 134 -6.31 -0.70 -5.55
CA LYS A 134 -4.87 -0.95 -5.35
C LYS A 134 -4.35 -0.53 -3.96
N CYS A 135 -5.18 -0.02 -3.08
CA CYS A 135 -4.73 0.61 -1.84
C CYS A 135 -5.22 -0.14 -0.60
N MET A 136 -4.32 -0.34 0.34
CA MET A 136 -4.61 -0.80 1.68
C MET A 136 -4.63 0.39 2.64
N PHE A 137 -5.75 0.59 3.30
CA PHE A 137 -5.92 1.54 4.41
C PHE A 137 -5.58 0.83 5.70
N TYR A 138 -4.91 1.53 6.58
CA TYR A 138 -4.47 0.95 7.83
C TYR A 138 -4.58 1.94 9.00
N ASP A 139 -4.64 1.39 10.19
CA ASP A 139 -4.42 2.09 11.45
C ASP A 139 -3.00 1.76 11.92
N ALA A 140 -2.20 2.80 12.18
CA ALA A 140 -0.88 2.72 12.77
C ALA A 140 -0.98 3.09 14.24
N ILE A 141 -0.62 2.18 15.14
CA ILE A 141 -0.76 2.38 16.58
C ILE A 141 0.58 2.07 17.25
N MET A 142 1.10 3.04 17.98
CA MET A 142 2.19 2.84 18.93
C MET A 142 1.66 2.92 20.36
N THR A 143 2.06 1.96 21.17
CA THR A 143 1.76 1.99 22.60
C THR A 143 3.06 2.27 23.35
N THR A 144 3.12 3.40 24.04
CA THR A 144 4.30 3.78 24.83
C THR A 144 4.44 2.92 26.09
N ASN A 145 5.64 2.88 26.65
CA ASN A 145 5.93 2.08 27.86
C ASN A 145 5.09 2.49 29.08
N ASP A 146 4.59 3.73 29.10
CA ASP A 146 3.64 4.22 30.13
C ASP A 146 2.17 3.96 29.78
N GLY A 147 1.91 3.20 28.71
CA GLY A 147 0.56 2.74 28.30
C GLY A 147 -0.24 3.73 27.46
N ARG A 148 0.32 4.88 27.09
CA ARG A 148 -0.36 5.81 26.17
C ARG A 148 -0.39 5.23 24.77
N LYS A 149 -1.49 5.47 24.05
CA LYS A 149 -1.63 5.08 22.64
C LYS A 149 -1.57 6.31 21.75
N ILE A 150 -0.69 6.23 20.75
CA ILE A 150 -0.57 7.21 19.67
C ILE A 150 -1.06 6.50 18.43
N SER A 151 -2.04 7.06 17.73
CA SER A 151 -2.63 6.44 16.55
C SER A 151 -2.68 7.40 15.38
N GLN A 152 -2.45 6.85 14.19
CA GLN A 152 -2.56 7.55 12.92
C GLN A 152 -3.19 6.62 11.89
N LYS A 153 -4.00 7.18 10.99
CA LYS A 153 -4.48 6.45 9.80
C LYS A 153 -3.55 6.69 8.64
N GLY A 154 -3.35 5.65 7.85
CA GLY A 154 -2.51 5.72 6.66
C GLY A 154 -3.09 4.94 5.50
N ILE A 155 -2.40 5.06 4.37
CA ILE A 155 -2.71 4.36 3.13
C ILE A 155 -1.40 3.96 2.47
N ILE A 156 -1.34 2.75 1.92
CA ILE A 156 -0.28 2.26 1.07
C ILE A 156 -0.89 1.61 -0.17
N CYS A 157 -0.37 1.92 -1.33
CA CYS A 157 -0.94 1.48 -2.60
C CYS A 157 0.10 0.67 -3.39
N ALA A 158 -0.34 -0.40 -4.06
CA ALA A 158 0.47 -1.12 -5.03
C ALA A 158 0.73 -0.25 -6.27
N GLU A 159 1.95 -0.30 -6.82
CA GLU A 159 2.30 0.37 -8.07
C GLU A 159 1.69 -0.28 -9.32
#